data_ffe0b03879c9ad57253930e8f504def9
#
_entry.id   ffe0b03879c9ad57253930e8f504def9
#
_cell.length_a   1.000
_cell.length_b   1.000
_cell.length_c   1.000
_cell.angle_alpha   90.00
_cell.angle_beta   90.00
_cell.angle_gamma   90.00
#
_symmetry.space_group_name_H-M   'P 1'
#
loop_
_entity.id
_entity.type
_entity.pdbx_description
1 polymer ?
#
loop_
_entity_poly.entity_id
_entity_poly.type
_entity_poly.pdbx_seq_one_letter_code
_entity_poly.pdbx_strand_id
1 'polypeptide(L)'
;MAVFFASTYVKLQQAYISEAGTVLGNYKIIGYSTPGEGNKTTNFDYTEATRTWDDNTVALTTTNITNAWQAASRVKLNDCAIGQAWSVSVAASSTNAGEATFTAVVPIGTGCDALTPSFTKIGK
;
A
#
# COMPACT_ATOMS: atom_id res chain seq x y z
N MET A 1 -10.10 -4.80 8.24
CA MET A 1 -10.13 -5.18 6.82
C MET A 1 -9.03 -4.47 6.03
N ALA A 2 -8.69 -5.03 4.87
CA ALA A 2 -7.63 -4.48 4.03
C ALA A 2 -7.84 -3.00 3.67
N VAL A 3 -9.08 -2.58 3.41
CA VAL A 3 -9.40 -1.17 3.08
C VAL A 3 -8.96 -0.23 4.18
N PHE A 4 -9.31 -0.54 5.42
CA PHE A 4 -8.96 0.30 6.57
C PHE A 4 -7.44 0.42 6.73
N PHE A 5 -6.73 -0.70 6.65
CA PHE A 5 -5.28 -0.71 6.87
C PHE A 5 -4.53 -0.03 5.72
N ALA A 6 -5.01 -0.18 4.48
CA ALA A 6 -4.45 0.54 3.34
C ALA A 6 -4.67 2.05 3.47
N SER A 7 -5.86 2.48 3.90
CA SER A 7 -6.15 3.90 4.11
C SER A 7 -5.26 4.51 5.18
N THR A 8 -5.00 3.78 6.25
CA THR A 8 -4.08 4.22 7.32
C THR A 8 -2.67 4.38 6.76
N TYR A 9 -2.21 3.40 5.98
CA TYR A 9 -0.91 3.49 5.31
C TYR A 9 -0.80 4.74 4.45
N VAL A 10 -1.80 4.99 3.60
CA VAL A 10 -1.80 6.14 2.68
C VAL A 10 -1.71 7.45 3.46
N LYS A 11 -2.48 7.59 4.53
CA LYS A 11 -2.46 8.82 5.35
C LYS A 11 -1.09 9.05 5.99
N LEU A 12 -0.48 8.02 6.55
CA LEU A 12 0.84 8.14 7.16
C LEU A 12 1.90 8.46 6.12
N GLN A 13 1.84 7.81 4.96
CA GLN A 13 2.79 8.06 3.88
C GLN A 13 2.64 9.47 3.31
N GLN A 14 1.42 9.94 3.10
CA GLN A 14 1.17 11.31 2.65
C GLN A 14 1.77 12.34 3.60
N ALA A 15 1.57 12.15 4.90
CA ALA A 15 2.11 13.04 5.91
C ALA A 15 3.64 13.03 5.88
N TYR A 16 4.23 11.86 5.76
CA TYR A 16 5.69 11.73 5.71
C TYR A 16 6.28 12.42 4.47
N ILE A 17 5.70 12.16 3.30
CA ILE A 17 6.17 12.77 2.04
C ILE A 17 6.04 14.29 2.09
N SER A 18 4.96 14.79 2.66
CA SER A 18 4.73 16.22 2.80
C SER A 18 5.80 16.91 3.66
N GLU A 19 6.31 16.24 4.69
CA GLU A 19 7.34 16.79 5.56
C GLU A 19 8.75 16.57 5.04
N ALA A 20 9.03 15.37 4.55
CA ALA A 20 10.39 14.98 4.16
C ALA A 20 10.78 15.45 2.76
N GLY A 21 9.80 15.78 1.92
CA GLY A 21 10.02 16.11 0.50
C GLY A 21 10.12 14.83 -0.33
N THR A 22 9.68 14.79 -1.45
CA THR A 22 9.55 13.77 -2.51
C THR A 22 10.35 12.47 -2.30
N VAL A 23 10.16 11.81 -1.15
CA VAL A 23 10.76 10.51 -0.83
C VAL A 23 9.69 9.59 -0.24
N LEU A 24 9.78 8.30 -0.56
CA LEU A 24 8.93 7.27 0.03
C LEU A 24 9.61 6.74 1.29
N GLY A 25 8.88 6.73 2.40
CA GLY A 25 9.38 6.13 3.63
C GLY A 25 8.95 4.67 3.74
N ASN A 26 9.76 3.84 4.40
CA ASN A 26 9.34 2.48 4.72
C ASN A 26 8.34 2.50 5.88
N TYR A 27 7.76 1.35 6.22
CA TYR A 27 6.77 1.26 7.30
C TYR A 27 7.33 1.82 8.61
N LYS A 28 8.57 1.52 8.90
CA LYS A 28 9.21 1.94 10.14
C LYS A 28 9.28 3.46 10.27
N ILE A 29 9.77 4.15 9.23
CA ILE A 29 9.99 5.60 9.32
C ILE A 29 8.69 6.40 9.31
N ILE A 30 7.66 5.90 8.62
CA ILE A 30 6.36 6.58 8.57
C ILE A 30 5.49 6.26 9.80
N GLY A 31 5.93 5.34 10.66
CA GLY A 31 5.18 4.94 11.84
C GLY A 31 4.02 4.00 11.57
N TYR A 32 4.05 3.27 10.46
CA TYR A 32 3.01 2.32 10.13
C TYR A 32 3.32 0.96 10.73
N SER A 33 2.35 0.41 11.44
CA SER A 33 2.42 -0.96 11.95
C SER A 33 1.35 -1.81 11.27
N THR A 34 1.76 -2.93 10.70
CA THR A 34 0.82 -3.86 10.10
C THR A 34 -0.06 -4.50 11.17
N PRO A 35 -1.30 -4.90 10.82
CA PRO A 35 -2.15 -5.60 11.78
C PRO A 35 -1.58 -6.99 12.10
N GLY A 36 -1.91 -7.49 13.29
CA GLY A 36 -1.48 -8.81 13.74
C GLY A 36 -0.04 -8.84 14.20
N GLU A 37 0.57 -10.01 14.16
CA GLU A 37 1.95 -10.25 14.56
C GLU A 37 2.74 -10.82 13.38
N GLY A 38 4.01 -10.40 13.25
CA GLY A 38 4.88 -10.86 12.18
C GLY A 38 4.39 -10.44 10.80
N ASN A 39 3.76 -9.29 10.72
CA ASN A 39 3.20 -8.72 9.48
C ASN A 39 2.09 -9.57 8.87
N LYS A 40 1.34 -10.27 9.69
CA LYS A 40 0.24 -11.11 9.20
C LYS A 40 -0.89 -11.25 10.19
N THR A 41 -2.09 -11.48 9.63
CA THR A 41 -3.28 -11.87 10.37
C THR A 41 -3.67 -13.27 9.93
N THR A 42 -4.80 -13.77 10.41
CA THR A 42 -5.33 -15.07 9.97
C THR A 42 -5.55 -15.11 8.46
N ASN A 43 -6.01 -13.99 7.88
CA ASN A 43 -6.43 -13.94 6.48
C ASN A 43 -5.41 -13.32 5.53
N PHE A 44 -4.48 -12.49 6.00
CA PHE A 44 -3.60 -11.73 5.14
C PHE A 44 -2.15 -11.70 5.62
N ASP A 45 -1.22 -11.70 4.65
CA ASP A 45 0.16 -11.30 4.84
C ASP A 45 0.32 -9.89 4.34
N TYR A 46 0.97 -9.03 5.14
CA TYR A 46 1.19 -7.61 4.79
C TYR A 46 2.66 -7.39 4.50
N THR A 47 2.95 -6.73 3.39
CA THR A 47 4.32 -6.44 2.98
C THR A 47 4.44 -5.00 2.48
N GLU A 48 5.66 -4.48 2.50
CA GLU A 48 6.00 -3.19 1.91
C GLU A 48 6.80 -3.38 0.63
N ALA A 49 7.14 -2.28 -0.05
CA ALA A 49 7.92 -2.32 -1.27
C ALA A 49 9.25 -3.05 -1.06
N THR A 50 9.58 -3.91 -2.02
CA THR A 50 10.88 -4.59 -2.03
C THR A 50 11.88 -3.64 -2.68
N ARG A 51 12.62 -2.92 -1.84
CA ARG A 51 13.58 -1.89 -2.28
C ARG A 51 14.82 -1.94 -1.41
N THR A 52 15.93 -1.41 -1.95
CA THR A 52 17.09 -1.09 -1.15
C THR A 52 16.85 0.28 -0.54
N TRP A 53 16.49 0.29 0.74
CA TRP A 53 16.19 1.53 1.44
C TRP A 53 17.48 2.24 1.84
N ASP A 54 17.55 3.55 1.55
CA ASP A 54 18.64 4.40 1.97
C ASP A 54 18.16 5.20 3.19
N ASP A 55 18.60 4.78 4.35
CA ASP A 55 18.18 5.37 5.63
C ASP A 55 16.65 5.42 5.76
N ASN A 56 16.00 4.29 5.46
CA ASN A 56 14.56 4.08 5.54
C ASN A 56 13.74 4.82 4.48
N THR A 57 14.39 5.38 3.47
CA THR A 57 13.71 6.11 2.40
C THR A 57 14.19 5.71 1.02
N VAL A 58 13.41 6.07 0.02
CA VAL A 58 13.78 5.94 -1.39
C VAL A 58 13.17 7.12 -2.15
N ALA A 59 13.93 7.68 -3.10
CA ALA A 59 13.48 8.82 -3.87
C ALA A 59 12.23 8.47 -4.69
N LEU A 60 11.25 9.38 -4.69
CA LEU A 60 10.07 9.26 -5.54
C LEU A 60 10.31 9.99 -6.87
N THR A 61 9.92 9.31 -7.93
CA THR A 61 9.88 9.88 -9.28
C THR A 61 8.45 9.73 -9.81
N THR A 62 8.20 10.14 -11.05
CA THR A 62 6.89 9.95 -11.68
C THR A 62 6.64 8.48 -12.07
N THR A 63 7.64 7.61 -11.95
CA THR A 63 7.46 6.17 -12.13
C THR A 63 6.94 5.55 -10.83
N ASN A 64 5.86 4.78 -10.93
CA ASN A 64 5.26 4.12 -9.76
C ASN A 64 6.25 3.18 -9.05
N ILE A 65 6.30 3.29 -7.75
CA ILE A 65 6.85 2.25 -6.89
C ILE A 65 5.70 1.31 -6.58
N THR A 66 5.72 0.12 -7.19
CA THR A 66 4.64 -0.85 -7.04
C THR A 66 4.70 -1.55 -5.69
N ASN A 67 3.54 -1.97 -5.21
CA ASN A 67 3.42 -2.72 -3.96
C ASN A 67 4.08 -2.01 -2.77
N ALA A 68 3.96 -0.69 -2.71
CA ALA A 68 4.44 0.07 -1.56
C ALA A 68 3.73 -0.39 -0.28
N TRP A 69 2.48 -0.80 -0.42
CA TRP A 69 1.71 -1.52 0.57
C TRP A 69 1.02 -2.69 -0.12
N GLN A 70 1.00 -3.84 0.50
CA GLN A 70 0.35 -5.01 -0.08
C GLN A 70 -0.24 -5.89 1.01
N ALA A 71 -1.43 -6.42 0.74
CA ALA A 71 -2.04 -7.47 1.55
C ALA A 71 -2.38 -8.65 0.64
N ALA A 72 -1.79 -9.80 0.91
CA ALA A 72 -2.01 -11.01 0.13
C ALA A 72 -2.83 -11.99 0.96
N SER A 73 -3.86 -12.59 0.36
CA SER A 73 -4.73 -13.54 1.07
C SER A 73 -3.97 -14.83 1.41
N ARG A 74 -4.09 -15.24 2.66
CA ARG A 74 -3.50 -16.48 3.19
C ARG A 74 -4.46 -17.67 3.11
N VAL A 75 -5.74 -17.37 2.93
CA VAL A 75 -6.81 -18.36 2.87
C VAL A 75 -7.75 -17.98 1.74
N LYS A 76 -8.56 -18.93 1.28
CA LYS A 76 -9.62 -18.63 0.33
C LYS A 76 -10.71 -17.81 1.03
N LEU A 77 -11.09 -16.68 0.42
CA LEU A 77 -12.10 -15.75 0.93
C LEU A 77 -13.30 -15.76 -0.02
N ASN A 78 -14.31 -16.54 0.28
CA ASN A 78 -15.44 -16.77 -0.64
C ASN A 78 -14.92 -17.26 -2.01
N ASP A 79 -15.13 -16.49 -3.08
CA ASP A 79 -14.64 -16.85 -4.42
C ASP A 79 -13.22 -16.35 -4.67
N CYS A 80 -12.63 -15.65 -3.70
CA CYS A 80 -11.28 -15.10 -3.81
C CYS A 80 -10.24 -16.14 -3.36
N ALA A 81 -9.37 -16.54 -4.28
CA ALA A 81 -8.39 -17.59 -4.03
C ALA A 81 -7.27 -17.14 -3.08
N ILE A 82 -6.53 -18.12 -2.56
CA ILE A 82 -5.29 -17.87 -1.81
C ILE A 82 -4.28 -17.16 -2.72
N GLY A 83 -3.51 -16.23 -2.15
CA GLY A 83 -2.41 -15.58 -2.86
C GLY A 83 -2.81 -14.39 -3.71
N GLN A 84 -4.07 -13.98 -3.63
CA GLN A 84 -4.51 -12.77 -4.32
C GLN A 84 -4.09 -11.54 -3.51
N ALA A 85 -3.61 -10.50 -4.19
CA ALA A 85 -3.02 -9.35 -3.52
C ALA A 85 -3.76 -8.05 -3.82
N TRP A 86 -4.02 -7.30 -2.75
CA TRP A 86 -4.44 -5.89 -2.82
C TRP A 86 -3.19 -5.07 -2.62
N SER A 87 -3.02 -4.02 -3.40
CA SER A 87 -1.80 -3.22 -3.33
C SER A 87 -2.05 -1.73 -3.50
N VAL A 88 -1.09 -0.94 -2.99
CA VAL A 88 -1.03 0.50 -3.22
C VAL A 88 0.35 0.81 -3.80
N SER A 89 0.34 1.52 -4.93
CA SER A 89 1.56 2.02 -5.57
C SER A 89 1.67 3.52 -5.32
N VAL A 90 2.89 4.04 -5.31
CA VAL A 90 3.15 5.45 -5.03
C VAL A 90 4.10 6.03 -6.06
N ALA A 91 3.80 7.23 -6.54
CA ALA A 91 4.68 7.97 -7.45
C ALA A 91 4.65 9.45 -7.06
N ALA A 92 5.68 10.18 -7.47
CA ALA A 92 5.64 11.64 -7.35
C ALA A 92 4.56 12.19 -8.28
N SER A 93 3.82 13.19 -7.82
CA SER A 93 2.83 13.84 -8.66
C SER A 93 3.52 14.55 -9.83
N SER A 94 2.97 14.39 -11.04
CA SER A 94 3.47 15.09 -12.22
C SER A 94 2.95 16.53 -12.34
N THR A 95 1.98 16.90 -11.50
CA THR A 95 1.32 18.21 -11.57
C THR A 95 1.53 19.06 -10.34
N ASN A 96 1.73 18.47 -9.17
CA ASN A 96 1.85 19.19 -7.91
C ASN A 96 3.17 18.81 -7.22
N ALA A 97 4.16 19.69 -7.29
CA ALA A 97 5.47 19.47 -6.67
C ALA A 97 5.32 19.22 -5.16
N GLY A 98 6.05 18.24 -4.66
CA GLY A 98 6.04 17.88 -3.24
C GLY A 98 4.91 16.96 -2.84
N GLU A 99 4.04 16.59 -3.77
CA GLU A 99 2.92 15.66 -3.51
C GLU A 99 3.15 14.32 -4.17
N ALA A 100 2.40 13.31 -3.73
CA ALA A 100 2.46 11.97 -4.29
C ALA A 100 1.11 11.54 -4.83
N THR A 101 1.14 10.66 -5.82
CA THR A 101 -0.04 10.00 -6.37
C THR A 101 -0.07 8.57 -5.87
N PHE A 102 -1.19 8.16 -5.29
CA PHE A 102 -1.41 6.80 -4.78
C PHE A 102 -2.38 6.07 -5.70
N THR A 103 -2.04 4.84 -6.06
CA THR A 103 -2.88 3.99 -6.90
C THR A 103 -3.17 2.70 -6.17
N ALA A 104 -4.43 2.48 -5.82
CA ALA A 104 -4.90 1.27 -5.14
C ALA A 104 -5.42 0.27 -6.17
N VAL A 105 -4.97 -0.97 -6.09
CA VAL A 105 -5.28 -2.02 -7.05
C VAL A 105 -5.85 -3.23 -6.33
N VAL A 106 -6.96 -3.78 -6.85
CA VAL A 106 -7.56 -5.01 -6.34
C VAL A 106 -7.25 -6.16 -7.31
N PRO A 107 -7.24 -7.42 -6.82
CA PRO A 107 -7.14 -8.58 -7.72
C PRO A 107 -8.36 -8.63 -8.64
N ILE A 108 -8.13 -8.83 -9.93
CA ILE A 108 -9.18 -8.78 -10.95
C ILE A 108 -9.60 -10.18 -11.37
N GLY A 109 -10.90 -10.35 -11.65
CA GLY A 109 -11.44 -11.56 -12.28
C GLY A 109 -11.56 -12.78 -11.39
N THR A 110 -11.43 -12.63 -10.08
CA THR A 110 -11.40 -13.75 -9.13
C THR A 110 -12.44 -13.64 -8.02
N GLY A 111 -13.38 -12.69 -8.12
CA GLY A 111 -14.34 -12.44 -7.04
C GLY A 111 -13.75 -11.67 -5.87
N CYS A 112 -12.48 -11.30 -5.91
CA CYS A 112 -11.81 -10.59 -4.81
C CYS A 112 -12.26 -9.14 -4.70
N ASP A 113 -12.55 -8.51 -5.82
CA ASP A 113 -12.99 -7.11 -5.87
C ASP A 113 -14.30 -6.89 -5.11
N ALA A 114 -15.18 -7.89 -5.11
CA ALA A 114 -16.45 -7.81 -4.38
C ALA A 114 -16.27 -7.73 -2.86
N LEU A 115 -15.12 -8.19 -2.35
CA LEU A 115 -14.83 -8.12 -0.91
C LEU A 115 -14.48 -6.71 -0.45
N THR A 116 -13.98 -5.88 -1.38
CA THR A 116 -13.53 -4.53 -1.08
C THR A 116 -13.95 -3.56 -2.19
N PRO A 117 -15.27 -3.29 -2.34
CA PRO A 117 -15.76 -2.54 -3.50
C PRO A 117 -15.25 -1.09 -3.60
N SER A 118 -14.81 -0.51 -2.49
CA SER A 118 -14.30 0.86 -2.48
C SER A 118 -12.77 0.95 -2.43
N PHE A 119 -12.08 -0.17 -2.53
CA PHE A 119 -10.61 -0.19 -2.36
C PHE A 119 -9.90 0.73 -3.36
N THR A 120 -10.33 0.73 -4.62
CA THR A 120 -9.69 1.54 -5.67
C THR A 120 -9.87 3.04 -5.49
N LYS A 121 -10.70 3.46 -4.55
CA LYS A 121 -10.90 4.88 -4.23
C LYS A 121 -9.92 5.41 -3.19
N ILE A 122 -9.13 4.54 -2.59
CA ILE A 122 -8.13 4.93 -1.59
C ILE A 122 -7.10 5.83 -2.25
N GLY A 123 -6.80 6.95 -1.60
CA GLY A 123 -5.84 7.92 -2.11
C GLY A 123 -6.39 8.90 -3.14
N LYS A 124 -7.68 8.81 -3.44
CA LYS A 124 -8.33 9.70 -4.41
C LYS A 124 -9.01 10.88 -3.72
#